data_fc8f60110894217dd76faa169255d297
#
_entry.id   fc8f60110894217dd76faa169255d297
#
_cell.length_a   1.000
_cell.length_b   1.000
_cell.length_c   1.000
_cell.angle_alpha   90.00
_cell.angle_beta   90.00
_cell.angle_gamma   90.00
#
_symmetry.space_group_name_H-M   'P 1'
#
loop_
_entity.id
_entity.type
_entity.pdbx_description
1 polymer ?
#
loop_
_entity_poly.entity_id
_entity_poly.type
_entity_poly.pdbx_seq_one_letter_code
_entity_poly.pdbx_strand_id
1 'polypeptide(L)'
;MYFKFKILHLLGIDYLCNKELIVKSVDHLKAKLKQGETYRREDLVNFSTSIDRHLAELIGDGFLQRLSQGLFYYPKQSVFGQAPPDEKKLVRTFLKDDDFLLTSPNVYNSLGVGTTQLYNSRVVYNHKRHGKVRLGNQEFDFRLKHKFPRMATPEFALVDLVDNLGRLAEDKLSILENVARKVNVMDKKALKKAVDKYGNVGTKKIFAPLL
;
A
#
# COMPACT_ATOMS: atom_id res chain seq x y z
N MET A 1 -16.09 9.67 -63.46
CA MET A 1 -16.33 10.52 -62.28
C MET A 1 -17.06 9.80 -61.13
N TYR A 2 -17.57 8.59 -61.36
CA TYR A 2 -18.33 7.78 -60.38
C TYR A 2 -17.49 6.90 -59.44
N PHE A 3 -16.22 6.68 -59.74
CA PHE A 3 -15.38 5.78 -58.95
C PHE A 3 -14.72 6.44 -57.68
N LYS A 4 -14.56 7.75 -57.70
CA LYS A 4 -13.96 8.48 -56.56
C LYS A 4 -14.94 8.71 -55.40
N PHE A 5 -16.24 8.73 -55.65
CA PHE A 5 -17.26 8.92 -54.60
C PHE A 5 -17.49 7.67 -53.74
N LYS A 6 -17.31 6.47 -54.32
CA LYS A 6 -17.51 5.20 -53.64
C LYS A 6 -16.39 4.91 -52.60
N ILE A 7 -15.17 5.39 -52.86
CA ILE A 7 -14.03 5.17 -51.96
C ILE A 7 -14.12 6.07 -50.73
N LEU A 8 -14.61 7.33 -50.89
CA LEU A 8 -14.76 8.24 -49.73
C LEU A 8 -15.88 7.81 -48.76
N HIS A 9 -16.92 7.16 -49.27
CA HIS A 9 -18.03 6.66 -48.43
C HIS A 9 -17.61 5.43 -47.60
N LEU A 10 -16.76 4.56 -48.15
CA LEU A 10 -16.22 3.40 -47.45
C LEU A 10 -15.26 3.80 -46.30
N LEU A 11 -14.41 4.82 -46.53
CA LEU A 11 -13.45 5.29 -45.50
C LEU A 11 -14.14 6.03 -44.33
N GLY A 12 -15.25 6.72 -44.60
CA GLY A 12 -16.02 7.42 -43.57
C GLY A 12 -16.80 6.45 -42.67
N ILE A 13 -17.36 5.38 -43.23
CA ILE A 13 -18.09 4.35 -42.46
C ILE A 13 -17.13 3.57 -41.58
N ASP A 14 -15.97 3.19 -42.11
CA ASP A 14 -14.97 2.45 -41.35
C ASP A 14 -14.37 3.28 -40.21
N TYR A 15 -14.18 4.60 -40.44
CA TYR A 15 -13.65 5.50 -39.42
C TYR A 15 -14.64 5.75 -38.29
N LEU A 16 -15.92 5.95 -38.61
CA LEU A 16 -17.00 6.14 -37.62
C LEU A 16 -17.28 4.82 -36.87
N CYS A 17 -17.33 3.69 -37.58
CA CYS A 17 -17.51 2.38 -36.95
C CYS A 17 -16.37 2.03 -36.01
N ASN A 18 -15.12 2.32 -36.38
CA ASN A 18 -13.95 2.11 -35.53
C ASN A 18 -13.96 3.03 -34.30
N LYS A 19 -14.41 4.29 -34.46
CA LYS A 19 -14.54 5.26 -33.35
C LYS A 19 -15.63 4.85 -32.36
N GLU A 20 -16.78 4.35 -32.84
CA GLU A 20 -17.84 3.83 -31.98
C GLU A 20 -17.44 2.55 -31.23
N LEU A 21 -16.73 1.64 -31.88
CA LEU A 21 -16.20 0.44 -31.24
C LEU A 21 -15.16 0.76 -30.16
N ILE A 22 -14.30 1.75 -30.39
CA ILE A 22 -13.32 2.24 -29.42
C ILE A 22 -14.02 2.86 -28.20
N VAL A 23 -15.02 3.71 -28.43
CA VAL A 23 -15.81 4.35 -27.37
C VAL A 23 -16.54 3.30 -26.54
N LYS A 24 -17.20 2.34 -27.18
CA LYS A 24 -17.88 1.21 -26.49
C LYS A 24 -16.91 0.41 -25.62
N SER A 25 -15.68 0.20 -26.08
CA SER A 25 -14.68 -0.55 -25.32
C SER A 25 -14.16 0.23 -24.09
N VAL A 26 -13.97 1.55 -24.18
CA VAL A 26 -13.60 2.41 -23.05
C VAL A 26 -14.77 2.51 -22.05
N ASP A 27 -15.99 2.69 -22.53
CA ASP A 27 -17.18 2.75 -21.68
C ASP A 27 -17.44 1.41 -20.99
N HIS A 28 -17.19 0.29 -21.66
CA HIS A 28 -17.26 -1.02 -21.04
C HIS A 28 -16.22 -1.16 -19.90
N LEU A 29 -15.00 -0.66 -20.09
CA LEU A 29 -13.97 -0.64 -19.05
C LEU A 29 -14.40 0.27 -17.88
N LYS A 30 -14.89 1.50 -18.19
CA LYS A 30 -15.41 2.44 -17.17
C LYS A 30 -16.50 1.81 -16.30
N ALA A 31 -17.44 1.08 -16.91
CA ALA A 31 -18.54 0.42 -16.19
C ALA A 31 -18.08 -0.69 -15.22
N LYS A 32 -16.87 -1.22 -15.38
CA LYS A 32 -16.29 -2.22 -14.47
C LYS A 32 -15.53 -1.62 -13.30
N LEU A 33 -15.19 -0.34 -13.39
CA LEU A 33 -14.41 0.35 -12.36
C LEU A 33 -15.34 0.92 -11.27
N LYS A 34 -14.91 0.80 -10.02
CA LYS A 34 -15.61 1.33 -8.84
C LYS A 34 -14.77 2.43 -8.19
N GLN A 35 -15.41 3.53 -7.82
CA GLN A 35 -14.74 4.61 -7.10
C GLN A 35 -14.14 4.13 -5.77
N GLY A 36 -12.93 4.58 -5.48
CA GLY A 36 -12.19 4.24 -4.27
C GLY A 36 -11.45 2.91 -4.34
N GLU A 37 -11.47 2.23 -5.50
CA GLU A 37 -10.75 0.98 -5.68
C GLU A 37 -9.44 1.18 -6.46
N THR A 38 -8.47 0.31 -6.15
CA THR A 38 -7.18 0.21 -6.85
C THR A 38 -7.19 -1.02 -7.75
N TYR A 39 -6.61 -0.87 -8.93
CA TYR A 39 -6.61 -1.89 -9.98
C TYR A 39 -5.20 -2.12 -10.50
N ARG A 40 -4.87 -3.36 -10.79
CA ARG A 40 -3.68 -3.69 -11.56
C ARG A 40 -4.04 -3.76 -13.04
N ARG A 41 -3.08 -3.42 -13.90
CA ARG A 41 -3.24 -3.56 -15.35
C ARG A 41 -3.73 -4.97 -15.74
N GLU A 42 -3.15 -5.99 -15.14
CA GLU A 42 -3.47 -7.39 -15.41
C GLU A 42 -4.91 -7.77 -15.06
N ASP A 43 -5.51 -7.16 -14.02
CA ASP A 43 -6.92 -7.40 -13.64
C ASP A 43 -7.88 -6.78 -14.65
N LEU A 44 -7.42 -5.80 -15.45
CA LEU A 44 -8.23 -5.05 -16.40
C LEU A 44 -8.09 -5.53 -17.84
N VAL A 45 -7.09 -6.34 -18.15
CA VAL A 45 -6.82 -6.84 -19.53
C VAL A 45 -8.05 -7.50 -20.16
N ASN A 46 -8.82 -8.26 -19.39
CA ASN A 46 -9.98 -8.99 -19.89
C ASN A 46 -11.19 -8.10 -20.26
N PHE A 47 -11.15 -6.81 -19.90
CA PHE A 47 -12.24 -5.86 -20.18
C PHE A 47 -11.98 -4.96 -21.37
N SER A 48 -10.82 -5.08 -22.01
CA SER A 48 -10.43 -4.25 -23.15
C SER A 48 -9.40 -4.94 -24.04
N THR A 49 -9.60 -4.91 -25.34
CA THR A 49 -8.64 -5.41 -26.34
C THR A 49 -7.42 -4.49 -26.51
N SER A 50 -7.54 -3.21 -26.13
CA SER A 50 -6.49 -2.18 -26.24
C SER A 50 -6.24 -1.52 -24.88
N ILE A 51 -6.00 -2.33 -23.86
CA ILE A 51 -5.99 -1.90 -22.44
C ILE A 51 -5.06 -0.70 -22.18
N ASP A 52 -3.84 -0.70 -22.73
CA ASP A 52 -2.87 0.37 -22.46
C ASP A 52 -3.33 1.72 -23.04
N ARG A 53 -3.94 1.72 -24.22
CA ARG A 53 -4.50 2.92 -24.85
C ARG A 53 -5.69 3.44 -24.03
N HIS A 54 -6.61 2.57 -23.63
CA HIS A 54 -7.78 2.96 -22.84
C HIS A 54 -7.38 3.44 -21.45
N LEU A 55 -6.38 2.83 -20.81
CA LEU A 55 -5.85 3.32 -19.54
C LEU A 55 -5.20 4.69 -19.69
N ALA A 56 -4.43 4.92 -20.77
CA ALA A 56 -3.85 6.24 -21.05
C ALA A 56 -4.92 7.32 -21.26
N GLU A 57 -5.98 7.00 -21.98
CA GLU A 57 -7.16 7.86 -22.18
C GLU A 57 -7.83 8.18 -20.85
N LEU A 58 -8.15 7.17 -20.02
CA LEU A 58 -8.79 7.35 -18.72
C LEU A 58 -7.91 8.18 -17.73
N ILE A 59 -6.60 8.09 -17.85
CA ILE A 59 -5.67 8.92 -17.07
C ILE A 59 -5.68 10.35 -17.61
N GLY A 60 -5.64 10.53 -18.91
CA GLY A 60 -5.72 11.87 -19.57
C GLY A 60 -6.99 12.62 -19.22
N ASP A 61 -8.12 11.91 -19.15
CA ASP A 61 -9.42 12.46 -18.75
C ASP A 61 -9.55 12.71 -17.23
N GLY A 62 -8.53 12.34 -16.43
CA GLY A 62 -8.57 12.44 -14.96
C GLY A 62 -9.51 11.45 -14.29
N PHE A 63 -10.03 10.46 -15.04
CA PHE A 63 -10.90 9.41 -14.50
C PHE A 63 -10.12 8.40 -13.63
N LEU A 64 -8.89 8.07 -14.04
CA LEU A 64 -7.97 7.23 -13.27
C LEU A 64 -6.70 8.00 -12.89
N GLN A 65 -6.13 7.66 -11.75
CA GLN A 65 -4.80 8.08 -11.33
C GLN A 65 -3.83 6.90 -11.46
N ARG A 66 -2.65 7.15 -12.05
CA ARG A 66 -1.57 6.17 -12.05
C ARG A 66 -0.77 6.30 -10.75
N LEU A 67 -0.75 5.25 -9.94
CA LEU A 67 -0.03 5.22 -8.66
C LEU A 67 1.40 4.70 -8.79
N SER A 68 1.61 3.73 -9.69
CA SER A 68 2.92 3.22 -10.10
C SER A 68 2.78 2.50 -11.44
N GLN A 69 3.86 1.88 -11.92
CA GLN A 69 3.79 1.09 -13.14
C GLN A 69 2.79 -0.07 -12.98
N GLY A 70 1.76 -0.09 -13.83
CA GLY A 70 0.71 -1.11 -13.83
C GLY A 70 -0.24 -1.08 -12.63
N LEU A 71 -0.27 0.01 -11.85
CA LEU A 71 -1.18 0.19 -10.72
C LEU A 71 -1.94 1.51 -10.86
N PHE A 72 -3.26 1.42 -10.79
CA PHE A 72 -4.19 2.52 -11.04
C PHE A 72 -5.20 2.65 -9.91
N TYR A 73 -5.73 3.85 -9.73
CA TYR A 73 -6.72 4.17 -8.72
C TYR A 73 -7.86 4.96 -9.35
N TYR A 74 -9.10 4.58 -9.04
CA TYR A 74 -10.27 5.38 -9.38
C TYR A 74 -10.65 6.27 -8.18
N PRO A 75 -10.34 7.59 -8.22
CA PRO A 75 -10.52 8.45 -7.05
C PRO A 75 -11.98 8.60 -6.64
N LYS A 76 -12.23 8.61 -5.33
CA LYS A 76 -13.48 9.13 -4.79
C LYS A 76 -13.44 10.65 -4.79
N GLN A 77 -14.53 11.27 -5.19
CA GLN A 77 -14.71 12.71 -5.03
C GLN A 77 -15.14 13.02 -3.58
N SER A 78 -14.55 14.04 -3.00
CA SER A 78 -14.90 14.57 -1.68
C SER A 78 -15.06 16.08 -1.77
N VAL A 79 -15.57 16.71 -0.73
CA VAL A 79 -15.68 18.16 -0.63
C VAL A 79 -14.32 18.87 -0.69
N PHE A 80 -13.22 18.16 -0.40
CA PHE A 80 -11.84 18.67 -0.47
C PHE A 80 -11.10 18.22 -1.75
N GLY A 81 -11.82 17.72 -2.76
CA GLY A 81 -11.25 17.19 -4.00
C GLY A 81 -11.17 15.67 -4.01
N GLN A 82 -10.22 15.14 -4.78
CA GLN A 82 -10.04 13.69 -4.91
C GLN A 82 -9.44 13.08 -3.65
N ALA A 83 -10.16 12.14 -3.02
CA ALA A 83 -9.68 11.43 -1.86
C ALA A 83 -8.53 10.48 -2.22
N PRO A 84 -7.49 10.34 -1.37
CA PRO A 84 -6.43 9.38 -1.58
C PRO A 84 -6.97 7.94 -1.47
N PRO A 85 -6.26 6.94 -2.04
CA PRO A 85 -6.62 5.54 -1.89
C PRO A 85 -6.50 5.09 -0.42
N ASP A 86 -7.33 4.12 -0.03
CA ASP A 86 -7.17 3.42 1.24
C ASP A 86 -5.82 2.68 1.25
N GLU A 87 -4.97 2.97 2.24
CA GLU A 87 -3.60 2.46 2.31
C GLU A 87 -3.57 0.92 2.36
N LYS A 88 -4.49 0.29 3.10
CA LYS A 88 -4.53 -1.16 3.24
C LYS A 88 -4.95 -1.85 1.94
N LYS A 89 -5.93 -1.29 1.23
CA LYS A 89 -6.35 -1.77 -0.09
C LYS A 89 -5.23 -1.58 -1.12
N LEU A 90 -4.57 -0.43 -1.10
CA LEU A 90 -3.45 -0.12 -1.98
C LEU A 90 -2.31 -1.13 -1.81
N VAL A 91 -1.89 -1.37 -0.57
CA VAL A 91 -0.83 -2.34 -0.25
C VAL A 91 -1.24 -3.76 -0.67
N ARG A 92 -2.47 -4.17 -0.37
CA ARG A 92 -3.02 -5.47 -0.79
C ARG A 92 -2.93 -5.65 -2.32
N THR A 93 -3.42 -4.68 -3.06
CA THR A 93 -3.39 -4.70 -4.52
C THR A 93 -1.95 -4.71 -5.05
N PHE A 94 -1.05 -3.94 -4.45
CA PHE A 94 0.36 -3.90 -4.84
C PHE A 94 1.09 -5.21 -4.56
N LEU A 95 0.89 -5.83 -3.39
CA LEU A 95 1.52 -7.10 -3.01
C LEU A 95 0.89 -8.33 -3.67
N LYS A 96 -0.37 -8.23 -4.12
CA LYS A 96 -1.22 -9.41 -4.44
C LYS A 96 -1.28 -10.39 -3.27
N ASP A 97 -1.46 -9.87 -2.07
CA ASP A 97 -1.42 -10.66 -0.85
C ASP A 97 -2.19 -9.96 0.26
N ASP A 98 -2.87 -10.75 1.07
CA ASP A 98 -3.55 -10.29 2.28
C ASP A 98 -2.71 -10.49 3.54
N ASP A 99 -1.61 -11.25 3.44
CA ASP A 99 -0.71 -11.52 4.55
C ASP A 99 0.37 -10.44 4.66
N PHE A 100 0.01 -9.34 5.26
CA PHE A 100 0.90 -8.24 5.58
C PHE A 100 0.42 -7.49 6.82
N LEU A 101 1.34 -6.80 7.49
CA LEU A 101 1.05 -5.84 8.55
C LEU A 101 1.46 -4.44 8.08
N LEU A 102 0.48 -3.57 7.90
CA LEU A 102 0.70 -2.14 7.69
C LEU A 102 0.77 -1.44 9.05
N THR A 103 1.85 -0.73 9.31
CA THR A 103 2.12 -0.02 10.56
C THR A 103 2.93 1.27 10.31
N SER A 104 3.25 1.99 11.37
CA SER A 104 4.12 3.17 11.34
C SER A 104 4.94 3.21 12.64
N PRO A 105 6.13 3.81 12.66
CA PRO A 105 6.86 4.02 13.90
C PRO A 105 6.09 4.84 14.94
N ASN A 106 5.09 5.61 14.52
CA ASN A 106 4.24 6.38 15.44
C ASN A 106 3.43 5.50 16.41
N VAL A 107 3.25 4.21 16.10
CA VAL A 107 2.60 3.27 17.03
C VAL A 107 3.38 3.15 18.35
N TYR A 108 4.68 3.37 18.32
CA TYR A 108 5.52 3.30 19.51
C TYR A 108 5.23 4.44 20.52
N ASN A 109 4.71 5.59 20.04
CA ASN A 109 4.38 6.72 20.91
C ASN A 109 3.26 6.35 21.90
N SER A 110 2.37 5.45 21.52
CA SER A 110 1.29 4.96 22.41
C SER A 110 1.79 4.05 23.54
N LEU A 111 3.04 3.58 23.46
CA LEU A 111 3.62 2.72 24.50
C LEU A 111 4.03 3.52 25.76
N GLY A 112 4.22 4.84 25.64
CA GLY A 112 4.67 5.69 26.76
C GLY A 112 6.11 5.41 27.21
N VAL A 113 6.99 5.01 26.29
CA VAL A 113 8.39 4.70 26.54
C VAL A 113 9.35 5.81 26.11
N GLY A 114 8.83 7.04 25.95
CA GLY A 114 9.64 8.22 25.63
C GLY A 114 9.84 8.45 24.12
N THR A 115 9.21 7.65 23.26
CA THR A 115 9.16 7.93 21.83
C THR A 115 8.14 9.05 21.58
N THR A 116 8.58 10.16 21.01
CA THR A 116 7.76 11.36 20.76
C THR A 116 7.82 11.85 19.33
N GLN A 117 8.79 11.39 18.55
CA GLN A 117 8.97 11.79 17.17
C GLN A 117 7.79 11.33 16.30
N LEU A 118 7.38 12.21 15.39
CA LEU A 118 6.37 11.88 14.37
C LEU A 118 7.06 11.50 13.07
N TYR A 119 6.82 10.29 12.63
CA TYR A 119 7.37 9.73 11.40
C TYR A 119 6.32 9.72 10.32
N ASN A 120 6.63 10.32 9.18
CA ASN A 120 5.77 10.27 7.98
C ASN A 120 6.09 9.04 7.12
N SER A 121 6.38 7.92 7.74
CA SER A 121 6.70 6.66 7.04
C SER A 121 5.68 5.57 7.37
N ARG A 122 5.30 4.82 6.32
CA ARG A 122 4.49 3.61 6.43
C ARG A 122 5.41 2.42 6.30
N VAL A 123 5.34 1.52 7.25
CA VAL A 123 6.09 0.26 7.25
C VAL A 123 5.14 -0.88 6.91
N VAL A 124 5.54 -1.73 5.97
CA VAL A 124 4.76 -2.90 5.55
C VAL A 124 5.59 -4.16 5.76
N TYR A 125 5.32 -4.88 6.84
CA TYR A 125 5.87 -6.22 7.02
C TYR A 125 5.15 -7.19 6.11
N ASN A 126 5.90 -7.97 5.34
CA ASN A 126 5.38 -8.90 4.34
C ASN A 126 6.41 -9.99 4.02
N HIS A 127 6.01 -10.99 3.20
CA HIS A 127 6.86 -12.11 2.79
C HIS A 127 7.43 -12.00 1.36
N LYS A 128 7.09 -10.92 0.62
CA LYS A 128 7.35 -10.86 -0.83
C LYS A 128 8.32 -9.77 -1.27
N ARG A 129 8.31 -8.62 -0.59
CA ARG A 129 9.03 -7.43 -1.06
C ARG A 129 9.81 -6.76 0.04
N HIS A 130 10.96 -6.18 -0.35
CA HIS A 130 11.80 -5.35 0.51
C HIS A 130 12.16 -4.05 -0.20
N GLY A 131 12.28 -2.97 0.58
CA GLY A 131 12.71 -1.65 0.11
C GLY A 131 11.60 -0.62 0.06
N LYS A 132 11.99 0.63 -0.14
CA LYS A 132 11.08 1.76 -0.23
C LYS A 132 10.44 1.84 -1.61
N VAL A 133 9.13 2.00 -1.65
CA VAL A 133 8.34 2.12 -2.88
C VAL A 133 7.38 3.29 -2.74
N ARG A 134 7.34 4.14 -3.75
CA ARG A 134 6.36 5.22 -3.86
C ARG A 134 5.13 4.75 -4.63
N LEU A 135 3.98 4.83 -4.00
CA LEU A 135 2.68 4.52 -4.59
C LEU A 135 1.82 5.80 -4.58
N GLY A 136 1.70 6.43 -5.73
CA GLY A 136 1.13 7.78 -5.84
C GLY A 136 1.95 8.80 -5.04
N ASN A 137 1.31 9.48 -4.10
CA ASN A 137 1.95 10.50 -3.25
C ASN A 137 2.46 9.94 -1.91
N GLN A 138 2.35 8.63 -1.67
CA GLN A 138 2.72 7.99 -0.41
C GLN A 138 3.97 7.12 -0.58
N GLU A 139 4.88 7.15 0.41
CA GLU A 139 6.03 6.27 0.48
C GLU A 139 5.78 5.15 1.49
N PHE A 140 6.04 3.91 1.05
CA PHE A 140 5.95 2.71 1.87
C PHE A 140 7.32 2.05 1.96
N ASP A 141 7.72 1.68 3.18
CA ASP A 141 8.91 0.89 3.46
C ASP A 141 8.50 -0.58 3.64
N PHE A 142 8.62 -1.35 2.56
CA PHE A 142 8.35 -2.79 2.58
C PHE A 142 9.50 -3.51 3.23
N ARG A 143 9.20 -4.34 4.23
CA ARG A 143 10.19 -5.10 4.99
C ARG A 143 9.83 -6.57 5.01
N LEU A 144 10.77 -7.40 4.57
CA LEU A 144 10.65 -8.84 4.74
C LEU A 144 10.75 -9.19 6.22
N LYS A 145 9.73 -9.86 6.76
CA LYS A 145 9.72 -10.38 8.13
C LYS A 145 8.99 -11.73 8.13
N HIS A 146 9.64 -12.76 8.66
CA HIS A 146 9.08 -14.13 8.64
C HIS A 146 7.84 -14.30 9.52
N LYS A 147 7.70 -13.49 10.58
CA LYS A 147 6.58 -13.57 11.51
C LYS A 147 6.16 -12.18 11.94
N PHE A 148 4.90 -11.87 11.78
CA PHE A 148 4.25 -10.65 12.26
C PHE A 148 2.78 -10.96 12.57
N PRO A 149 2.10 -10.17 13.43
CA PRO A 149 0.68 -10.33 13.68
C PRO A 149 -0.15 -9.66 12.58
N ARG A 150 -1.41 -10.03 12.45
CA ARG A 150 -2.36 -9.34 11.54
C ARG A 150 -2.69 -7.91 11.98
N MET A 151 -2.55 -7.64 13.27
CA MET A 151 -2.72 -6.31 13.88
C MET A 151 -1.60 -6.10 14.90
N ALA A 152 -1.06 -4.88 14.97
CA ALA A 152 -0.06 -4.53 15.96
C ALA A 152 -0.70 -4.50 17.36
N THR A 153 -0.28 -5.43 18.22
CA THR A 153 -0.62 -5.39 19.66
C THR A 153 0.43 -4.59 20.42
N PRO A 154 0.14 -4.09 21.63
CA PRO A 154 1.13 -3.40 22.46
C PRO A 154 2.40 -4.22 22.69
N GLU A 155 2.29 -5.53 22.90
CA GLU A 155 3.44 -6.43 23.09
C GLU A 155 4.27 -6.53 21.82
N PHE A 156 3.61 -6.70 20.66
CA PHE A 156 4.31 -6.69 19.38
C PHE A 156 4.99 -5.34 19.13
N ALA A 157 4.29 -4.24 19.40
CA ALA A 157 4.83 -2.90 19.18
C ALA A 157 6.07 -2.63 20.07
N LEU A 158 6.09 -3.13 21.32
CA LEU A 158 7.26 -3.00 22.20
C LEU A 158 8.45 -3.84 21.68
N VAL A 159 8.22 -5.06 21.20
CA VAL A 159 9.24 -5.92 20.59
C VAL A 159 9.76 -5.28 19.30
N ASP A 160 8.87 -4.78 18.46
CA ASP A 160 9.19 -4.15 17.19
C ASP A 160 9.94 -2.82 17.35
N LEU A 161 9.62 -2.04 18.39
CA LEU A 161 10.38 -0.85 18.79
C LEU A 161 11.85 -1.22 19.04
N VAL A 162 12.11 -2.23 19.85
CA VAL A 162 13.48 -2.66 20.18
C VAL A 162 14.20 -3.21 18.94
N ASP A 163 13.50 -3.98 18.10
CA ASP A 163 14.03 -4.46 16.80
C ASP A 163 14.48 -3.32 15.88
N ASN A 164 13.77 -2.20 15.92
CA ASN A 164 13.97 -1.05 15.02
C ASN A 164 14.66 0.16 15.68
N LEU A 165 15.08 0.06 16.92
CA LEU A 165 15.62 1.17 17.71
C LEU A 165 16.78 1.88 17.00
N GLY A 166 17.60 1.14 16.25
CA GLY A 166 18.69 1.71 15.47
C GLY A 166 18.27 2.57 14.26
N ARG A 167 16.98 2.57 13.91
CA ARG A 167 16.40 3.33 12.78
C ARG A 167 15.61 4.56 13.23
N LEU A 168 15.44 4.72 14.54
CA LEU A 168 14.70 5.81 15.13
C LEU A 168 15.64 6.97 15.49
N ALA A 169 15.12 8.19 15.44
CA ALA A 169 15.82 9.39 15.83
C ALA A 169 15.70 9.67 17.35
N GLU A 170 15.66 8.61 18.15
CA GLU A 170 15.47 8.65 19.60
C GLU A 170 16.76 8.28 20.34
N ASP A 171 16.90 8.75 21.60
CA ASP A 171 17.98 8.29 22.46
C ASP A 171 17.77 6.83 22.88
N LYS A 172 18.64 5.96 22.37
CA LYS A 172 18.52 4.51 22.54
C LYS A 172 18.59 4.06 24.01
N LEU A 173 19.45 4.70 24.81
CA LEU A 173 19.64 4.30 26.22
C LEU A 173 18.40 4.66 27.02
N SER A 174 17.91 5.89 26.88
CA SER A 174 16.70 6.35 27.54
C SER A 174 15.48 5.48 27.17
N ILE A 175 15.33 5.12 25.88
CA ILE A 175 14.24 4.25 25.45
C ILE A 175 14.36 2.86 26.08
N LEU A 176 15.56 2.25 26.14
CA LEU A 176 15.74 0.92 26.72
C LEU A 176 15.45 0.90 28.24
N GLU A 177 15.82 1.95 28.98
CA GLU A 177 15.45 2.10 30.39
C GLU A 177 13.93 2.16 30.57
N ASN A 178 13.25 2.94 29.71
CA ASN A 178 11.80 3.03 29.73
C ASN A 178 11.11 1.72 29.31
N VAL A 179 11.67 0.99 28.35
CA VAL A 179 11.21 -0.36 27.98
C VAL A 179 11.29 -1.29 29.20
N ALA A 180 12.39 -1.29 29.94
CA ALA A 180 12.54 -2.09 31.15
C ALA A 180 11.46 -1.77 32.20
N ARG A 181 11.16 -0.48 32.41
CA ARG A 181 10.07 -0.06 33.29
C ARG A 181 8.71 -0.51 32.76
N LYS A 182 8.48 -0.40 31.45
CA LYS A 182 7.21 -0.78 30.82
C LYS A 182 6.93 -2.28 30.93
N VAL A 183 7.95 -3.12 30.82
CA VAL A 183 7.83 -4.59 30.98
C VAL A 183 7.20 -4.95 32.33
N ASN A 184 7.51 -4.20 33.40
CA ASN A 184 6.99 -4.49 34.74
C ASN A 184 5.48 -4.28 34.90
N VAL A 185 4.86 -3.48 34.00
CA VAL A 185 3.40 -3.18 34.03
C VAL A 185 2.62 -3.90 32.93
N MET A 186 3.32 -4.63 32.07
CA MET A 186 2.67 -5.43 31.01
C MET A 186 2.45 -6.88 31.44
N ASP A 187 1.53 -7.57 30.74
CA ASP A 187 1.40 -9.01 30.90
C ASP A 187 2.68 -9.71 30.41
N LYS A 188 3.51 -10.16 31.36
CA LYS A 188 4.79 -10.83 31.09
C LYS A 188 4.63 -12.07 30.25
N LYS A 189 3.55 -12.84 30.41
CA LYS A 189 3.28 -14.06 29.66
C LYS A 189 2.98 -13.75 28.19
N ALA A 190 2.16 -12.73 27.92
CA ALA A 190 1.85 -12.27 26.58
C ALA A 190 3.10 -11.66 25.90
N LEU A 191 3.84 -10.82 26.65
CA LEU A 191 5.08 -10.21 26.17
C LEU A 191 6.14 -11.24 25.83
N LYS A 192 6.35 -12.26 26.68
CA LYS A 192 7.27 -13.36 26.41
C LYS A 192 6.94 -14.09 25.12
N LYS A 193 5.66 -14.40 24.90
CA LYS A 193 5.21 -15.00 23.63
C LYS A 193 5.51 -14.11 22.41
N ALA A 194 5.33 -12.80 22.55
CA ALA A 194 5.62 -11.85 21.49
C ALA A 194 7.14 -11.77 21.21
N VAL A 195 7.98 -11.70 22.24
CA VAL A 195 9.45 -11.72 22.11
C VAL A 195 9.93 -13.00 21.43
N ASP A 196 9.46 -14.16 21.87
CA ASP A 196 9.86 -15.45 21.31
C ASP A 196 9.44 -15.59 19.84
N LYS A 197 8.26 -15.09 19.50
CA LYS A 197 7.68 -15.24 18.17
C LYS A 197 8.18 -14.20 17.16
N TYR A 198 8.36 -12.95 17.57
CA TYR A 198 8.57 -11.83 16.67
C TYR A 198 9.93 -11.13 16.80
N GLY A 199 10.57 -11.23 17.97
CA GLY A 199 11.85 -10.59 18.24
C GLY A 199 13.02 -11.23 17.49
N ASN A 200 13.95 -10.40 17.02
CA ASN A 200 15.22 -10.87 16.49
C ASN A 200 16.17 -11.35 17.62
N VAL A 201 17.32 -11.88 17.28
CA VAL A 201 18.28 -12.42 18.25
C VAL A 201 18.74 -11.36 19.26
N GLY A 202 19.00 -10.12 18.79
CA GLY A 202 19.41 -9.01 19.63
C GLY A 202 18.31 -8.60 20.62
N THR A 203 17.09 -8.46 20.10
CA THR A 203 15.91 -8.13 20.90
C THR A 203 15.61 -9.18 21.97
N LYS A 204 15.71 -10.47 21.63
CA LYS A 204 15.56 -11.55 22.61
C LYS A 204 16.58 -11.47 23.74
N LYS A 205 17.85 -11.13 23.45
CA LYS A 205 18.89 -10.93 24.47
C LYS A 205 18.57 -9.75 25.39
N ILE A 206 18.01 -8.66 24.86
CA ILE A 206 17.61 -7.48 25.66
C ILE A 206 16.46 -7.83 26.59
N PHE A 207 15.46 -8.56 26.13
CA PHE A 207 14.29 -8.93 26.94
C PHE A 207 14.55 -10.08 27.93
N ALA A 208 15.54 -10.94 27.69
CA ALA A 208 15.81 -12.12 28.53
C ALA A 208 15.94 -11.82 30.03
N PRO A 209 16.69 -10.76 30.47
CA PRO A 209 16.81 -10.44 31.90
C PRO A 209 15.55 -9.71 32.45
N LEU A 210 14.59 -9.27 31.63
CA LEU A 210 13.43 -8.49 32.03
C LEU A 210 12.17 -9.37 32.24
N LEU A 211 12.15 -10.57 31.67
CA LEU A 211 11.01 -11.51 31.65
C LEU A 211 11.21 -12.67 32.62
#